data_2b79d58ccb561fac8e5bb6ce3edd369a
#
_entry.id   2b79d58ccb561fac8e5bb6ce3edd369a
#
_cell.length_a   1.000
_cell.length_b   1.000
_cell.length_c   1.000
_cell.angle_alpha   90.00
_cell.angle_beta   90.00
_cell.angle_gamma   90.00
#
_symmetry.space_group_name_H-M   'P 1'
#
loop_
_entity.id
_entity.type
_entity.pdbx_description
1 polymer ?
#
loop_
_entity_poly.entity_id
_entity_poly.type
_entity_poly.pdbx_seq_one_letter_code
_entity_poly.pdbx_strand_id
1 'polypeptide(L)'
;MRTVESQITSVYPSQTSFVVEASFTWDHDITFERNGETVTLKAGRYLQVGRQSFRPGGTKISAQTSSGSYPVGLSVCKCATIEMYDIGWSTPDYWSLYEGATAHLKAAITIDGIGRMVDMGSFKVYEVETVHEVTTLTCYDAMKAADVLCPAAMQGEHSYPELWQQAAQQLGLTAGTLDLQYNALATVDAQHTIRQVTEAIALACGGNAMVSGNALLVRPITSAADVTLTQWINPVEVAKTPVEVTGVRVKKTFASDGQEHTYFSGSSGYVIELNDDNMWLGIEGPAGSVTVAAEAVAETVYEQLKNKPIYKFSGDLPADPRLDIFDKVIVKDINGREYPSIITDYKFVFSGKTSIGNSVESSSSYNTSDSGPSGSSPSPGGGGGGTIDVDSELSATSTNPVQNKAVTSALAGKASTATATQSAAGLMSATDKTKLDALAEGGGVTYMSADEMQAIWDAN
;
A
#
# COMPACT_ATOMS: atom_id res chain seq x y z
N MET A 1 -15.75 -4.98 3.75
CA MET A 1 -15.96 -4.82 5.21
C MET A 1 -15.62 -6.12 5.93
N ARG A 2 -14.97 -6.05 7.09
CA ARG A 2 -14.67 -7.26 7.90
C ARG A 2 -15.96 -7.88 8.41
N THR A 3 -15.99 -9.20 8.50
CA THR A 3 -17.10 -9.93 9.15
C THR A 3 -16.99 -9.74 10.66
N VAL A 4 -18.02 -9.22 11.28
CA VAL A 4 -18.11 -9.00 12.72
C VAL A 4 -19.39 -9.59 13.29
N GLU A 5 -19.41 -9.87 14.58
CA GLU A 5 -20.63 -10.32 15.24
C GLU A 5 -21.72 -9.22 15.21
N SER A 6 -22.97 -9.63 15.05
CA SER A 6 -24.12 -8.71 14.97
C SER A 6 -24.25 -7.79 16.19
N GLN A 7 -23.84 -8.27 17.38
CA GLN A 7 -23.85 -7.49 18.61
C GLN A 7 -22.87 -6.30 18.54
N ILE A 8 -21.72 -6.45 17.88
CA ILE A 8 -20.78 -5.32 17.66
C ILE A 8 -21.41 -4.29 16.73
N THR A 9 -22.09 -4.77 15.68
CA THR A 9 -22.79 -3.88 14.76
C THR A 9 -23.93 -3.11 15.44
N SER A 10 -24.64 -3.73 16.38
CA SER A 10 -25.78 -3.10 17.07
C SER A 10 -25.38 -2.01 18.05
N VAL A 11 -24.18 -2.05 18.63
CA VAL A 11 -23.71 -1.04 19.58
C VAL A 11 -22.90 0.08 18.93
N TYR A 12 -22.44 -0.13 17.70
CA TYR A 12 -21.76 0.92 16.94
C TYR A 12 -22.78 1.95 16.41
N PRO A 13 -22.53 3.26 16.50
CA PRO A 13 -21.30 3.92 16.96
C PRO A 13 -21.30 4.38 18.41
N SER A 14 -22.27 3.98 19.23
CA SER A 14 -22.39 4.42 20.61
C SER A 14 -21.21 3.99 21.51
N GLN A 15 -20.53 2.89 21.14
CA GLN A 15 -19.28 2.45 21.77
C GLN A 15 -18.14 2.50 20.75
N THR A 16 -17.16 3.34 21.02
CA THR A 16 -16.13 3.73 20.07
C THR A 16 -14.71 3.48 20.56
N SER A 17 -14.57 2.91 21.76
CA SER A 17 -13.27 2.57 22.33
C SER A 17 -13.12 1.05 22.39
N PHE A 18 -12.16 0.55 21.64
CA PHE A 18 -11.79 -0.85 21.62
C PHE A 18 -10.47 -1.05 22.36
N VAL A 19 -10.39 -2.13 23.09
CA VAL A 19 -9.15 -2.55 23.76
C VAL A 19 -8.34 -3.43 22.80
N VAL A 20 -7.04 -3.22 22.80
CA VAL A 20 -6.12 -4.08 22.07
C VAL A 20 -6.01 -5.42 22.76
N GLU A 21 -6.16 -6.50 22.03
CA GLU A 21 -5.66 -7.81 22.41
C GLU A 21 -4.67 -8.26 21.36
N ALA A 22 -3.46 -8.61 21.81
CA ALA A 22 -2.44 -9.14 20.93
C ALA A 22 -1.87 -10.42 21.52
N SER A 23 -1.61 -11.37 20.61
CA SER A 23 -0.81 -12.55 20.89
C SER A 23 0.29 -12.66 19.85
N PHE A 24 1.44 -13.16 20.28
CA PHE A 24 2.61 -13.31 19.43
C PHE A 24 2.95 -14.77 19.24
N THR A 25 3.35 -15.14 18.04
CA THR A 25 3.84 -16.47 17.69
C THR A 25 5.16 -16.36 16.93
N TRP A 26 5.97 -17.42 17.03
CA TRP A 26 7.24 -17.54 16.31
C TRP A 26 7.23 -18.82 15.48
N ASP A 27 7.98 -18.84 14.41
CA ASP A 27 8.22 -20.01 13.56
C ASP A 27 9.30 -20.95 14.10
N HIS A 28 9.98 -20.56 15.18
CA HIS A 28 11.02 -21.31 15.88
C HIS A 28 10.81 -21.27 17.41
N ASP A 29 11.56 -22.11 18.15
CA ASP A 29 11.56 -22.07 19.62
C ASP A 29 12.28 -20.81 20.10
N ILE A 30 11.67 -20.11 21.06
CA ILE A 30 12.29 -18.96 21.73
C ILE A 30 12.52 -19.26 23.22
N THR A 31 13.61 -18.75 23.78
CA THR A 31 13.94 -18.89 25.19
C THR A 31 14.24 -17.53 25.80
N PHE A 32 13.66 -17.27 26.96
CA PHE A 32 13.81 -16.01 27.67
C PHE A 32 13.74 -16.22 29.19
N GLU A 33 14.24 -15.26 29.93
CA GLU A 33 14.16 -15.25 31.38
C GLU A 33 12.90 -14.52 31.86
N ARG A 34 12.13 -15.13 32.77
CA ARG A 34 10.98 -14.52 33.40
C ARG A 34 10.96 -14.82 34.88
N ASN A 35 11.00 -13.77 35.69
CA ASN A 35 11.06 -13.88 37.16
C ASN A 35 12.21 -14.80 37.71
N GLY A 36 13.35 -14.80 37.00
CA GLY A 36 14.50 -15.64 37.33
C GLY A 36 14.39 -17.10 36.88
N GLU A 37 13.38 -17.45 36.11
CA GLU A 37 13.21 -18.78 35.51
C GLU A 37 13.40 -18.72 34.00
N THR A 38 14.14 -19.66 33.45
CA THR A 38 14.28 -19.81 31.99
C THR A 38 13.00 -20.44 31.41
N VAL A 39 12.30 -19.70 30.56
CA VAL A 39 11.09 -20.16 29.90
C VAL A 39 11.39 -20.42 28.41
N THR A 40 11.04 -21.59 27.91
CA THR A 40 11.09 -21.91 26.48
C THR A 40 9.68 -21.99 25.91
N LEU A 41 9.37 -21.12 24.96
CA LEU A 41 8.13 -21.18 24.19
C LEU A 41 8.41 -21.89 22.86
N LYS A 42 7.67 -22.97 22.61
CA LYS A 42 7.80 -23.77 21.40
C LYS A 42 7.23 -23.04 20.19
N ALA A 43 7.80 -23.29 19.01
CA ALA A 43 7.32 -22.77 17.74
C ALA A 43 5.80 -22.93 17.59
N GLY A 44 5.12 -21.88 17.08
CA GLY A 44 3.67 -21.84 16.90
C GLY A 44 2.84 -21.69 18.18
N ARG A 45 3.45 -21.63 19.36
CA ARG A 45 2.73 -21.31 20.60
C ARG A 45 2.52 -19.82 20.76
N TYR A 46 1.36 -19.46 21.33
CA TYR A 46 1.00 -18.07 21.56
C TYR A 46 1.54 -17.54 22.88
N LEU A 47 2.20 -16.38 22.81
CA LEU A 47 2.46 -15.52 23.95
C LEU A 47 1.38 -14.44 24.02
N GLN A 48 0.48 -14.52 24.97
CA GLN A 48 -0.56 -13.52 25.19
C GLN A 48 0.01 -12.33 25.97
N VAL A 49 -0.16 -11.12 25.46
CA VAL A 49 0.22 -9.88 26.14
C VAL A 49 -1.00 -9.27 26.82
N GLY A 50 -0.86 -8.92 28.09
CA GLY A 50 -1.95 -8.33 28.87
C GLY A 50 -2.34 -6.93 28.39
N ARG A 51 -3.61 -6.59 28.53
CA ARG A 51 -4.16 -5.27 28.10
C ARG A 51 -3.44 -4.07 28.70
N GLN A 52 -3.00 -4.19 29.96
CA GLN A 52 -2.27 -3.14 30.68
C GLN A 52 -0.88 -2.82 30.11
N SER A 53 -0.35 -3.72 29.28
CA SER A 53 0.95 -3.52 28.64
C SER A 53 0.89 -2.60 27.43
N PHE A 54 -0.29 -2.37 26.86
CA PHE A 54 -0.40 -1.51 25.68
C PHE A 54 -0.57 -0.03 26.07
N ARG A 55 0.21 0.82 25.41
CA ARG A 55 0.07 2.27 25.55
C ARG A 55 -1.28 2.71 24.96
N PRO A 56 -2.11 3.45 25.71
CA PRO A 56 -3.36 3.97 25.19
C PRO A 56 -3.13 4.84 23.93
N GLY A 57 -3.82 4.53 22.83
CA GLY A 57 -3.66 5.23 21.54
C GLY A 57 -2.40 4.89 20.77
N GLY A 58 -1.50 4.07 21.31
CA GLY A 58 -0.25 3.69 20.67
C GLY A 58 -0.40 2.57 19.62
N THR A 59 -1.43 1.75 19.74
CA THR A 59 -1.67 0.70 18.75
C THR A 59 -2.59 1.17 17.64
N LYS A 60 -2.09 1.05 16.41
CA LYS A 60 -2.81 1.46 15.19
C LYS A 60 -2.51 0.53 14.04
N ILE A 61 -3.46 0.42 13.12
CA ILE A 61 -3.31 -0.25 11.83
C ILE A 61 -3.53 0.79 10.74
N SER A 62 -2.64 0.86 9.77
CA SER A 62 -2.74 1.79 8.65
C SER A 62 -2.46 1.09 7.33
N ALA A 63 -3.07 1.61 6.28
CA ALA A 63 -2.83 1.21 4.91
C ALA A 63 -3.10 2.42 4.01
N GLN A 64 -2.25 2.64 3.03
CA GLN A 64 -2.40 3.75 2.10
C GLN A 64 -1.92 3.32 0.72
N THR A 65 -2.64 3.75 -0.30
CA THR A 65 -2.18 3.66 -1.68
C THR A 65 -1.56 4.98 -2.10
N SER A 66 -0.46 4.94 -2.83
CA SER A 66 0.23 6.14 -3.31
C SER A 66 -0.37 6.73 -4.58
N SER A 67 -1.39 6.12 -5.15
CA SER A 67 -1.93 6.47 -6.46
C SER A 67 -3.04 7.51 -6.37
N GLY A 68 -2.88 8.64 -7.07
CA GLY A 68 -3.96 9.58 -7.38
C GLY A 68 -4.91 9.08 -8.47
N SER A 69 -4.67 7.89 -9.05
CA SER A 69 -5.48 7.28 -10.10
C SER A 69 -6.73 6.61 -9.54
N TYR A 70 -7.64 6.22 -10.42
CA TYR A 70 -8.79 5.38 -10.06
C TYR A 70 -8.30 4.09 -9.40
N PRO A 71 -8.80 3.73 -8.21
CA PRO A 71 -8.20 2.71 -7.35
C PRO A 71 -8.56 1.29 -7.81
N VAL A 72 -7.94 0.83 -8.88
CA VAL A 72 -8.06 -0.53 -9.42
C VAL A 72 -6.69 -1.09 -9.76
N GLY A 73 -6.51 -2.39 -9.60
CA GLY A 73 -5.23 -3.05 -9.85
C GLY A 73 -4.15 -2.70 -8.83
N LEU A 74 -4.55 -2.33 -7.64
CA LEU A 74 -3.64 -1.99 -6.57
C LEU A 74 -3.41 -3.18 -5.64
N SER A 75 -2.24 -3.20 -5.01
CA SER A 75 -1.89 -4.13 -3.96
C SER A 75 -1.38 -3.34 -2.76
N VAL A 76 -1.98 -3.54 -1.61
CA VAL A 76 -1.65 -2.76 -0.42
C VAL A 76 -1.10 -3.67 0.69
N CYS A 77 -0.01 -3.21 1.31
CA CYS A 77 0.54 -3.78 2.53
C CYS A 77 0.03 -2.98 3.73
N LYS A 78 -0.63 -3.65 4.68
CA LYS A 78 -1.03 -3.02 5.94
C LYS A 78 0.14 -2.98 6.90
N CYS A 79 0.30 -1.84 7.57
CA CYS A 79 1.26 -1.63 8.64
C CYS A 79 0.54 -1.57 9.98
N ALA A 80 0.98 -2.34 10.96
CA ALA A 80 0.56 -2.21 12.35
C ALA A 80 1.71 -1.65 13.18
N THR A 81 1.44 -0.59 13.94
CA THR A 81 2.35 -0.09 14.97
C THR A 81 1.78 -0.51 16.31
N ILE A 82 2.57 -1.12 17.17
CA ILE A 82 2.17 -1.58 18.50
C ILE A 82 3.10 -0.93 19.51
N GLU A 83 2.58 -0.05 20.36
CA GLU A 83 3.34 0.54 21.46
C GLU A 83 2.98 -0.13 22.77
N MET A 84 4.00 -0.64 23.47
CA MET A 84 3.85 -1.35 24.73
C MET A 84 4.74 -0.73 25.79
N TYR A 85 4.26 -0.71 27.03
CA TYR A 85 5.10 -0.43 28.18
C TYR A 85 6.00 -1.60 28.51
N ASP A 86 7.14 -1.34 29.10
CA ASP A 86 7.96 -2.37 29.73
C ASP A 86 7.14 -3.12 30.78
N ILE A 87 6.99 -4.42 30.58
CA ILE A 87 6.16 -5.28 31.43
C ILE A 87 6.99 -6.03 32.48
N GLY A 88 8.13 -5.46 32.87
CA GLY A 88 8.92 -6.02 34.01
C GLY A 88 9.55 -7.37 33.70
N TRP A 89 9.99 -7.60 32.51
CA TRP A 89 10.80 -8.74 32.13
C TRP A 89 12.24 -8.48 32.58
N SER A 90 12.83 -9.44 33.27
CA SER A 90 14.08 -9.23 34.00
C SER A 90 15.35 -9.19 33.14
N THR A 91 15.23 -9.30 31.82
CA THR A 91 16.39 -9.30 30.92
C THR A 91 16.52 -7.97 30.19
N PRO A 92 17.74 -7.38 30.11
CA PRO A 92 17.96 -6.09 29.44
C PRO A 92 17.55 -6.06 27.97
N ASP A 93 17.46 -7.22 27.29
CA ASP A 93 17.22 -7.35 25.86
C ASP A 93 15.90 -8.08 25.55
N TYR A 94 14.90 -8.07 26.44
CA TYR A 94 13.64 -8.78 26.23
C TYR A 94 12.86 -8.28 24.98
N TRP A 95 13.07 -7.03 24.59
CA TRP A 95 12.47 -6.46 23.39
C TRP A 95 12.95 -7.15 22.09
N SER A 96 14.19 -7.68 22.05
CA SER A 96 14.69 -8.48 20.94
C SER A 96 13.88 -9.77 20.74
N LEU A 97 13.18 -10.23 21.78
CA LEU A 97 12.29 -11.38 21.71
C LEU A 97 11.21 -11.23 20.64
N TYR A 98 10.74 -10.01 20.39
CA TYR A 98 9.67 -9.77 19.40
C TYR A 98 10.17 -9.72 17.96
N GLU A 99 11.48 -9.67 17.71
CA GLU A 99 12.01 -9.68 16.36
C GLU A 99 11.58 -10.94 15.60
N GLY A 100 11.02 -10.74 14.39
CA GLY A 100 10.54 -11.84 13.56
C GLY A 100 9.26 -12.54 14.05
N ALA A 101 8.71 -12.14 15.20
CA ALA A 101 7.42 -12.65 15.68
C ALA A 101 6.28 -12.28 14.72
N THR A 102 5.19 -13.02 14.78
CA THR A 102 3.92 -12.65 14.16
C THR A 102 2.95 -12.19 15.25
N ALA A 103 2.54 -10.93 15.18
CA ALA A 103 1.53 -10.34 16.05
C ALA A 103 0.12 -10.60 15.48
N HIS A 104 -0.75 -11.21 16.27
CA HIS A 104 -2.15 -11.42 15.96
C HIS A 104 -2.97 -10.39 16.75
N LEU A 105 -3.57 -9.43 16.04
CA LEU A 105 -4.27 -8.31 16.66
C LEU A 105 -5.78 -8.52 16.65
N LYS A 106 -6.43 -8.21 17.77
CA LYS A 106 -7.90 -8.19 17.89
C LYS A 106 -8.35 -6.89 18.55
N ALA A 107 -9.43 -6.33 18.05
CA ALA A 107 -10.15 -5.24 18.70
C ALA A 107 -11.21 -5.83 19.62
N ALA A 108 -11.03 -5.65 20.93
CA ALA A 108 -11.92 -6.22 21.94
C ALA A 108 -12.83 -5.15 22.53
N ILE A 109 -14.08 -5.50 22.76
CA ILE A 109 -15.10 -4.68 23.41
C ILE A 109 -15.95 -5.55 24.35
N THR A 110 -16.42 -4.98 25.45
CA THR A 110 -17.36 -5.65 26.34
C THR A 110 -18.77 -5.12 26.11
N ILE A 111 -19.69 -6.01 25.77
CA ILE A 111 -21.12 -5.72 25.53
C ILE A 111 -21.91 -6.58 26.50
N ASP A 112 -22.74 -5.95 27.33
CA ASP A 112 -23.57 -6.65 28.34
C ASP A 112 -22.78 -7.63 29.24
N GLY A 113 -21.55 -7.24 29.60
CA GLY A 113 -20.63 -8.06 30.41
C GLY A 113 -19.93 -9.17 29.64
N ILE A 114 -20.17 -9.35 28.35
CA ILE A 114 -19.55 -10.37 27.51
C ILE A 114 -18.49 -9.72 26.61
N GLY A 115 -17.27 -10.26 26.66
CA GLY A 115 -16.18 -9.84 25.75
C GLY A 115 -16.47 -10.27 24.31
N ARG A 116 -16.37 -9.33 23.40
CA ARG A 116 -16.49 -9.53 21.95
C ARG A 116 -15.23 -9.07 21.26
N MET A 117 -14.83 -9.74 20.19
CA MET A 117 -13.57 -9.47 19.51
C MET A 117 -13.78 -9.42 18.00
N VAL A 118 -13.07 -8.46 17.37
CA VAL A 118 -12.92 -8.41 15.92
C VAL A 118 -11.49 -8.74 15.58
N ASP A 119 -11.28 -9.70 14.69
CA ASP A 119 -9.97 -10.03 14.17
C ASP A 119 -9.49 -8.88 13.25
N MET A 120 -8.38 -8.28 13.63
CA MET A 120 -7.78 -7.16 12.89
C MET A 120 -6.65 -7.59 11.97
N GLY A 121 -6.24 -8.85 12.03
CA GLY A 121 -5.23 -9.47 11.16
C GLY A 121 -3.95 -9.89 11.89
N SER A 122 -3.06 -10.49 11.10
CA SER A 122 -1.75 -10.97 11.53
C SER A 122 -0.66 -10.15 10.85
N PHE A 123 0.34 -9.74 11.62
CA PHE A 123 1.40 -8.83 11.19
C PHE A 123 2.75 -9.35 11.65
N LYS A 124 3.70 -9.52 10.74
CA LYS A 124 5.06 -9.89 11.09
C LYS A 124 5.80 -8.66 11.62
N VAL A 125 6.52 -8.83 12.73
CA VAL A 125 7.35 -7.78 13.33
C VAL A 125 8.64 -7.67 12.51
N TYR A 126 8.91 -6.48 11.99
CA TYR A 126 10.10 -6.17 11.20
C TYR A 126 11.09 -5.29 11.94
N GLU A 127 10.60 -4.46 12.85
CA GLU A 127 11.42 -3.51 13.59
C GLU A 127 10.92 -3.40 15.02
N VAL A 128 11.86 -3.36 15.93
CA VAL A 128 11.62 -3.19 17.37
C VAL A 128 12.48 -2.03 17.84
N GLU A 129 11.83 -1.02 18.39
CA GLU A 129 12.50 0.16 18.94
C GLU A 129 12.03 0.37 20.37
N THR A 130 12.97 0.58 21.29
CA THR A 130 12.65 0.93 22.67
C THR A 130 13.22 2.30 23.01
N VAL A 131 12.31 3.20 23.38
CA VAL A 131 12.66 4.56 23.82
C VAL A 131 12.08 4.76 25.22
N HIS A 132 12.95 4.98 26.19
CA HIS A 132 12.60 5.02 27.61
C HIS A 132 11.94 3.69 28.04
N GLU A 133 10.69 3.73 28.46
CA GLU A 133 9.91 2.58 28.94
C GLU A 133 8.86 2.11 27.92
N VAL A 134 8.96 2.57 26.68
CA VAL A 134 8.01 2.22 25.61
C VAL A 134 8.72 1.46 24.52
N THR A 135 8.27 0.25 24.26
CA THR A 135 8.69 -0.56 23.10
C THR A 135 7.67 -0.40 21.97
N THR A 136 8.16 0.02 20.82
CA THR A 136 7.39 0.18 19.57
C THR A 136 7.75 -0.95 18.63
N LEU A 137 6.75 -1.71 18.20
CA LEU A 137 6.88 -2.73 17.17
C LEU A 137 6.30 -2.19 15.86
N THR A 138 7.10 -2.18 14.80
CA THR A 138 6.64 -1.92 13.43
C THR A 138 6.44 -3.24 12.72
N CYS A 139 5.20 -3.50 12.35
CA CYS A 139 4.77 -4.79 11.82
C CYS A 139 4.07 -4.60 10.48
N TYR A 140 4.19 -5.59 9.60
CA TYR A 140 3.52 -5.60 8.31
C TYR A 140 2.76 -6.89 8.07
N ASP A 141 1.67 -6.83 7.31
CA ASP A 141 0.97 -8.03 6.86
C ASP A 141 1.80 -8.81 5.82
N ALA A 142 1.30 -9.97 5.42
CA ALA A 142 2.02 -10.87 4.50
C ALA A 142 2.32 -10.23 3.14
N MET A 143 1.58 -9.19 2.71
CA MET A 143 1.83 -8.48 1.45
C MET A 143 3.21 -7.79 1.42
N LYS A 144 3.84 -7.56 2.57
CA LYS A 144 5.22 -7.04 2.63
C LYS A 144 6.22 -7.97 1.93
N ALA A 145 5.98 -9.27 2.00
CA ALA A 145 6.84 -10.26 1.34
C ALA A 145 6.64 -10.31 -0.20
N ALA A 146 5.64 -9.60 -0.74
CA ALA A 146 5.38 -9.58 -2.18
C ALA A 146 6.37 -8.70 -2.99
N ASP A 147 7.20 -7.90 -2.31
CA ASP A 147 8.18 -7.00 -2.96
C ASP A 147 9.43 -7.73 -3.48
N VAL A 148 9.43 -9.06 -3.49
CA VAL A 148 10.53 -9.88 -4.02
C VAL A 148 10.24 -10.33 -5.45
N LEU A 149 11.31 -10.62 -6.20
CA LEU A 149 11.20 -11.16 -7.56
C LEU A 149 10.51 -12.52 -7.56
N CYS A 150 9.75 -12.80 -8.63
CA CYS A 150 9.06 -14.06 -8.80
C CYS A 150 10.06 -15.22 -8.85
N PRO A 151 9.88 -16.26 -8.03
CA PRO A 151 10.72 -17.45 -8.07
C PRO A 151 10.56 -18.17 -9.40
N ALA A 152 11.54 -19.01 -9.77
CA ALA A 152 11.56 -19.72 -11.05
C ALA A 152 10.27 -20.52 -11.33
N ALA A 153 9.60 -21.01 -10.29
CA ALA A 153 8.33 -21.72 -10.43
C ALA A 153 7.16 -20.85 -10.94
N MET A 154 7.24 -19.53 -10.76
CA MET A 154 6.24 -18.56 -11.26
C MET A 154 6.60 -18.00 -12.63
N GLN A 155 7.85 -18.24 -13.11
CA GLN A 155 8.32 -17.72 -14.40
C GLN A 155 7.83 -18.59 -15.56
N GLY A 156 7.60 -17.97 -16.72
CA GLY A 156 7.07 -18.61 -17.89
C GLY A 156 5.58 -18.40 -18.07
N GLU A 157 4.97 -19.25 -18.88
CA GLU A 157 3.54 -19.19 -19.21
C GLU A 157 2.71 -19.94 -18.16
N HIS A 158 1.78 -19.22 -17.54
CA HIS A 158 0.86 -19.74 -16.53
C HIS A 158 -0.54 -19.13 -16.68
N SER A 159 -1.56 -19.85 -16.21
CA SER A 159 -2.89 -19.26 -16.06
C SER A 159 -2.95 -18.31 -14.86
N TYR A 160 -3.84 -17.33 -14.89
CA TYR A 160 -4.04 -16.41 -13.75
C TYR A 160 -4.40 -17.13 -12.44
N PRO A 161 -5.28 -18.16 -12.42
CA PRO A 161 -5.53 -18.93 -11.21
C PRO A 161 -4.29 -19.65 -10.65
N GLU A 162 -3.42 -20.18 -11.52
CA GLU A 162 -2.17 -20.82 -11.09
C GLU A 162 -1.20 -19.81 -10.48
N LEU A 163 -0.99 -18.66 -11.14
CA LEU A 163 -0.16 -17.57 -10.61
C LEU A 163 -0.69 -17.04 -9.28
N TRP A 164 -2.00 -16.94 -9.14
CA TRP A 164 -2.64 -16.50 -7.90
C TRP A 164 -2.40 -17.48 -6.75
N GLN A 165 -2.53 -18.77 -7.02
CA GLN A 165 -2.22 -19.81 -6.04
C GLN A 165 -0.76 -19.82 -5.65
N GLN A 166 0.15 -19.69 -6.62
CA GLN A 166 1.58 -19.64 -6.38
C GLN A 166 1.96 -18.38 -5.59
N ALA A 167 1.42 -17.21 -5.94
CA ALA A 167 1.63 -15.97 -5.18
C ALA A 167 1.15 -16.11 -3.74
N ALA A 168 -0.04 -16.64 -3.51
CA ALA A 168 -0.54 -16.89 -2.16
C ALA A 168 0.37 -17.86 -1.38
N GLN A 169 0.83 -18.94 -2.01
CA GLN A 169 1.75 -19.87 -1.38
C GLN A 169 3.09 -19.22 -0.99
N GLN A 170 3.67 -18.37 -1.85
CA GLN A 170 4.90 -17.63 -1.55
C GLN A 170 4.72 -16.66 -0.37
N LEU A 171 3.52 -16.14 -0.19
CA LEU A 171 3.16 -15.26 0.92
C LEU A 171 2.74 -16.01 2.20
N GLY A 172 2.72 -17.36 2.18
CA GLY A 172 2.22 -18.18 3.29
C GLY A 172 0.72 -18.06 3.50
N LEU A 173 -0.04 -17.72 2.47
CA LEU A 173 -1.48 -17.49 2.51
C LEU A 173 -2.26 -18.56 1.71
N THR A 174 -3.56 -18.64 1.96
CA THR A 174 -4.48 -19.35 1.07
C THR A 174 -4.92 -18.44 -0.07
N ALA A 175 -5.04 -18.99 -1.28
CA ALA A 175 -5.56 -18.25 -2.41
C ALA A 175 -7.09 -18.13 -2.32
N GLY A 176 -7.59 -16.89 -2.35
CA GLY A 176 -9.02 -16.62 -2.51
C GLY A 176 -9.50 -16.89 -3.93
N THR A 177 -10.80 -17.00 -4.10
CA THR A 177 -11.43 -17.21 -5.42
C THR A 177 -11.25 -15.97 -6.29
N LEU A 178 -10.88 -16.17 -7.55
CA LEU A 178 -10.86 -15.13 -8.59
C LEU A 178 -12.18 -15.16 -9.38
N ASP A 179 -12.78 -14.00 -9.55
CA ASP A 179 -13.91 -13.82 -10.47
C ASP A 179 -13.36 -13.37 -11.84
N LEU A 180 -12.91 -14.36 -12.60
CA LEU A 180 -12.40 -14.16 -13.96
C LEU A 180 -13.45 -14.57 -14.97
N GLN A 181 -13.78 -13.65 -15.87
CA GLN A 181 -14.74 -13.89 -16.95
C GLN A 181 -14.11 -14.57 -18.18
N TYR A 182 -12.78 -14.77 -18.16
CA TYR A 182 -12.02 -15.39 -19.23
C TYR A 182 -10.83 -16.18 -18.65
N ASN A 183 -10.42 -17.20 -19.37
CA ASN A 183 -9.25 -17.99 -19.00
C ASN A 183 -8.05 -17.54 -19.84
N ALA A 184 -7.22 -16.69 -19.24
CA ALA A 184 -6.05 -16.13 -19.89
C ALA A 184 -4.77 -16.75 -19.33
N LEU A 185 -3.81 -16.95 -20.21
CA LEU A 185 -2.43 -17.28 -19.88
C LEU A 185 -1.63 -15.97 -19.76
N ALA A 186 -0.69 -15.93 -18.85
CA ALA A 186 0.23 -14.82 -18.71
C ALA A 186 1.67 -15.32 -18.70
N THR A 187 2.57 -14.54 -19.27
CA THR A 187 3.99 -14.81 -19.22
C THR A 187 4.64 -13.93 -18.16
N VAL A 188 5.23 -14.55 -17.17
CA VAL A 188 5.96 -13.88 -16.09
C VAL A 188 7.46 -14.03 -16.35
N ASP A 189 8.19 -12.95 -16.37
CA ASP A 189 9.65 -12.97 -16.48
C ASP A 189 10.35 -12.84 -15.11
N ALA A 190 11.68 -12.98 -15.13
CA ALA A 190 12.50 -12.91 -13.92
C ALA A 190 12.60 -11.49 -13.31
N GLN A 191 12.08 -10.47 -13.97
CA GLN A 191 12.09 -9.09 -13.48
C GLN A 191 10.80 -8.72 -12.71
N HIS A 192 9.74 -9.50 -12.90
CA HIS A 192 8.48 -9.27 -12.18
C HIS A 192 8.60 -9.62 -10.70
N THR A 193 7.97 -8.81 -9.86
CA THR A 193 7.78 -9.14 -8.43
C THR A 193 6.43 -9.84 -8.21
N ILE A 194 6.31 -10.53 -7.08
CA ILE A 194 5.03 -11.16 -6.69
C ILE A 194 3.94 -10.09 -6.56
N ARG A 195 4.27 -8.89 -6.06
CA ARG A 195 3.34 -7.76 -5.98
C ARG A 195 2.79 -7.38 -7.35
N GLN A 196 3.64 -7.23 -8.32
CA GLN A 196 3.28 -6.90 -9.70
C GLN A 196 2.34 -7.93 -10.31
N VAL A 197 2.61 -9.20 -10.08
CA VAL A 197 1.72 -10.30 -10.52
C VAL A 197 0.35 -10.19 -9.84
N THR A 198 0.31 -9.95 -8.52
CA THR A 198 -0.96 -9.80 -7.80
C THR A 198 -1.75 -8.56 -8.25
N GLU A 199 -1.08 -7.46 -8.57
CA GLU A 199 -1.69 -6.23 -9.10
C GLU A 199 -2.29 -6.45 -10.49
N ALA A 200 -1.55 -7.10 -11.40
CA ALA A 200 -2.03 -7.42 -12.74
C ALA A 200 -3.27 -8.33 -12.70
N ILE A 201 -3.25 -9.37 -11.85
CA ILE A 201 -4.40 -10.28 -11.69
C ILE A 201 -5.59 -9.55 -11.08
N ALA A 202 -5.37 -8.72 -10.05
CA ALA A 202 -6.43 -7.94 -9.42
C ALA A 202 -7.07 -6.95 -10.40
N LEU A 203 -6.26 -6.31 -11.24
CA LEU A 203 -6.73 -5.43 -12.30
C LEU A 203 -7.60 -6.17 -13.31
N ALA A 204 -7.16 -7.35 -13.77
CA ALA A 204 -7.92 -8.20 -14.67
C ALA A 204 -9.28 -8.65 -14.08
N CYS A 205 -9.37 -8.71 -12.76
CA CYS A 205 -10.62 -8.96 -12.02
C CYS A 205 -11.42 -7.68 -11.70
N GLY A 206 -11.00 -6.50 -12.17
CA GLY A 206 -11.64 -5.21 -11.86
C GLY A 206 -11.65 -4.86 -10.38
N GLY A 207 -10.60 -5.23 -9.65
CA GLY A 207 -10.49 -5.06 -8.21
C GLY A 207 -9.09 -4.76 -7.72
N ASN A 208 -8.85 -4.96 -6.42
CA ASN A 208 -7.60 -4.70 -5.74
C ASN A 208 -7.17 -5.91 -4.91
N ALA A 209 -5.86 -6.19 -4.86
CA ALA A 209 -5.30 -7.29 -4.08
C ALA A 209 -5.08 -6.86 -2.63
N MET A 210 -5.47 -7.70 -1.68
CA MET A 210 -5.28 -7.48 -0.25
C MET A 210 -5.17 -8.77 0.54
N VAL A 211 -4.58 -8.66 1.73
CA VAL A 211 -4.59 -9.74 2.72
C VAL A 211 -5.76 -9.55 3.68
N SER A 212 -6.56 -10.59 3.87
CA SER A 212 -7.63 -10.63 4.85
C SER A 212 -7.63 -11.98 5.59
N GLY A 213 -7.47 -11.93 6.91
CA GLY A 213 -7.20 -13.15 7.69
C GLY A 213 -5.93 -13.85 7.19
N ASN A 214 -6.06 -15.12 6.81
CA ASN A 214 -4.97 -15.92 6.22
C ASN A 214 -5.13 -16.12 4.70
N ALA A 215 -5.82 -15.20 4.01
CA ALA A 215 -6.09 -15.33 2.59
C ALA A 215 -5.61 -14.12 1.78
N LEU A 216 -5.07 -14.39 0.59
CA LEU A 216 -4.87 -13.41 -0.46
C LEU A 216 -6.15 -13.29 -1.26
N LEU A 217 -6.75 -12.10 -1.29
CA LEU A 217 -8.06 -11.84 -1.91
C LEU A 217 -7.97 -10.73 -2.94
N VAL A 218 -8.81 -10.83 -3.97
CA VAL A 218 -9.17 -9.68 -4.81
C VAL A 218 -10.45 -9.07 -4.26
N ARG A 219 -10.39 -7.79 -3.94
CA ARG A 219 -11.55 -6.99 -3.56
C ARG A 219 -12.11 -6.30 -4.80
N PRO A 220 -13.21 -6.77 -5.37
CA PRO A 220 -13.77 -6.18 -6.59
C PRO A 220 -14.38 -4.81 -6.29
N ILE A 221 -14.34 -3.91 -7.27
CA ILE A 221 -15.05 -2.64 -7.20
C ILE A 221 -16.50 -2.89 -7.62
N THR A 222 -17.38 -3.03 -6.63
CA THR A 222 -18.80 -3.29 -6.85
C THR A 222 -19.62 -1.99 -6.97
N SER A 223 -20.80 -2.06 -7.54
CA SER A 223 -21.78 -0.95 -7.54
C SER A 223 -22.44 -0.76 -6.17
N ALA A 224 -22.65 -1.86 -5.45
CA ALA A 224 -23.20 -1.82 -4.09
C ALA A 224 -22.12 -1.40 -3.08
N ALA A 225 -22.50 -0.52 -2.16
CA ALA A 225 -21.63 -0.15 -1.05
C ALA A 225 -21.66 -1.21 0.06
N ASP A 226 -20.51 -1.41 0.71
CA ASP A 226 -20.41 -2.27 1.89
C ASP A 226 -21.05 -1.62 3.12
N VAL A 227 -20.95 -0.28 3.21
CA VAL A 227 -21.47 0.49 4.34
C VAL A 227 -21.75 1.96 3.95
N THR A 228 -22.73 2.56 4.62
CA THR A 228 -22.97 4.01 4.58
C THR A 228 -22.36 4.67 5.81
N LEU A 229 -21.51 5.66 5.60
CA LEU A 229 -20.80 6.38 6.65
C LEU A 229 -21.52 7.70 6.97
N THR A 230 -21.99 7.81 8.22
CA THR A 230 -22.79 8.96 8.67
C THR A 230 -22.28 9.62 9.96
N GLN A 231 -21.41 8.93 10.69
CA GLN A 231 -20.98 9.33 12.03
C GLN A 231 -19.59 9.96 11.99
N TRP A 232 -19.52 11.21 11.55
CA TRP A 232 -18.25 11.93 11.45
C TRP A 232 -17.91 12.66 12.74
N ILE A 233 -16.65 12.60 13.21
CA ILE A 233 -16.15 13.38 14.35
C ILE A 233 -16.09 14.86 13.98
N ASN A 234 -15.64 15.15 12.75
CA ASN A 234 -15.65 16.48 12.15
C ASN A 234 -16.37 16.40 10.79
N PRO A 235 -16.83 17.52 10.23
CA PRO A 235 -17.42 17.51 8.90
C PRO A 235 -16.48 16.82 7.88
N VAL A 236 -17.02 15.86 7.14
CA VAL A 236 -16.27 15.17 6.09
C VAL A 236 -15.98 16.11 4.93
N GLU A 237 -14.77 16.03 4.40
CA GLU A 237 -14.39 16.73 3.17
C GLU A 237 -14.67 15.83 1.96
N VAL A 238 -15.46 16.33 1.00
CA VAL A 238 -15.82 15.58 -0.22
C VAL A 238 -15.64 16.46 -1.45
N ALA A 239 -15.01 15.93 -2.48
CA ALA A 239 -14.88 16.62 -3.77
C ALA A 239 -16.25 16.85 -4.42
N LYS A 240 -16.37 17.92 -5.22
CA LYS A 240 -17.62 18.27 -5.89
C LYS A 240 -17.96 17.35 -7.05
N THR A 241 -16.95 16.80 -7.71
CA THR A 241 -17.09 15.96 -8.91
C THR A 241 -16.46 14.59 -8.67
N PRO A 242 -17.12 13.50 -9.09
CA PRO A 242 -16.54 12.17 -9.02
C PRO A 242 -15.54 11.95 -10.16
N VAL A 243 -14.72 10.91 -9.99
CA VAL A 243 -13.98 10.27 -11.07
C VAL A 243 -14.73 9.01 -11.49
N GLU A 244 -14.94 8.86 -12.78
CA GLU A 244 -15.62 7.71 -13.35
C GLU A 244 -14.84 7.18 -14.55
N VAL A 245 -14.63 5.88 -14.60
CA VAL A 245 -13.95 5.23 -15.73
C VAL A 245 -14.88 5.24 -16.94
N THR A 246 -14.42 5.89 -18.00
CA THR A 246 -15.15 5.99 -19.28
C THR A 246 -14.62 5.02 -20.33
N GLY A 247 -13.41 4.49 -20.15
CA GLY A 247 -12.84 3.51 -21.06
C GLY A 247 -11.66 2.76 -20.46
N VAL A 248 -11.30 1.66 -21.07
CA VAL A 248 -10.11 0.87 -20.77
C VAL A 248 -9.34 0.64 -22.05
N ARG A 249 -8.04 0.88 -22.01
CA ARG A 249 -7.11 0.69 -23.11
C ARG A 249 -6.07 -0.34 -22.71
N VAL A 250 -5.86 -1.32 -23.56
CA VAL A 250 -4.77 -2.30 -23.41
C VAL A 250 -3.74 -2.03 -24.50
N LYS A 251 -2.50 -1.80 -24.12
CA LYS A 251 -1.35 -1.68 -25.01
C LYS A 251 -0.39 -2.82 -24.77
N LYS A 252 -0.02 -3.53 -25.80
CA LYS A 252 0.88 -4.67 -25.70
C LYS A 252 1.86 -4.71 -26.87
N THR A 253 3.14 -4.80 -26.55
CA THR A 253 4.17 -5.09 -27.55
C THR A 253 4.35 -6.59 -27.64
N PHE A 254 4.13 -7.17 -28.82
CA PHE A 254 4.31 -8.60 -29.05
C PHE A 254 5.72 -8.92 -29.54
N ALA A 255 6.33 -9.95 -28.95
CA ALA A 255 7.64 -10.42 -29.39
C ALA A 255 7.64 -10.96 -30.83
N SER A 256 6.48 -11.39 -31.32
CA SER A 256 6.30 -11.96 -32.67
C SER A 256 6.54 -10.97 -33.81
N ASP A 257 6.23 -9.68 -33.61
CA ASP A 257 6.35 -8.63 -34.65
C ASP A 257 7.07 -7.35 -34.14
N GLY A 258 7.35 -7.27 -32.83
CA GLY A 258 7.98 -6.11 -32.19
C GLY A 258 7.14 -4.83 -32.25
N GLN A 259 5.84 -4.93 -32.55
CA GLN A 259 4.93 -3.81 -32.66
C GLN A 259 4.02 -3.68 -31.43
N GLU A 260 3.73 -2.43 -31.05
CA GLU A 260 2.71 -2.15 -30.04
C GLU A 260 1.31 -2.23 -30.68
N HIS A 261 0.46 -3.03 -30.08
CA HIS A 261 -0.95 -3.15 -30.45
C HIS A 261 -1.81 -2.53 -29.36
N THR A 262 -2.85 -1.77 -29.77
CA THR A 262 -3.78 -1.10 -28.87
C THR A 262 -5.19 -1.66 -29.04
N TYR A 263 -5.79 -2.05 -27.91
CA TYR A 263 -7.18 -2.51 -27.82
C TYR A 263 -7.93 -1.56 -26.89
N PHE A 264 -9.14 -1.15 -27.26
CA PHE A 264 -9.88 -0.16 -26.51
C PHE A 264 -11.34 -0.55 -26.36
N SER A 265 -11.88 -0.37 -25.13
CA SER A 265 -13.30 -0.51 -24.84
C SER A 265 -13.81 0.73 -24.11
N GLY A 266 -14.99 1.22 -24.47
CA GLY A 266 -15.62 2.39 -23.85
C GLY A 266 -15.54 3.66 -24.70
N SER A 267 -15.43 4.81 -24.05
CA SER A 267 -15.35 6.14 -24.68
C SER A 267 -14.19 6.96 -24.13
N SER A 268 -13.87 8.06 -24.80
CA SER A 268 -12.87 9.03 -24.34
C SER A 268 -13.26 9.68 -23.02
N GLY A 269 -12.28 10.06 -22.22
CA GLY A 269 -12.47 10.67 -20.90
C GLY A 269 -11.44 10.12 -19.91
N TYR A 270 -11.89 9.62 -18.78
CA TYR A 270 -11.01 8.96 -17.84
C TYR A 270 -10.77 7.50 -18.27
N VAL A 271 -9.63 7.23 -18.90
CA VAL A 271 -9.27 5.93 -19.46
C VAL A 271 -8.24 5.26 -18.55
N ILE A 272 -8.51 4.02 -18.14
CA ILE A 272 -7.51 3.14 -17.51
C ILE A 272 -6.66 2.54 -18.62
N GLU A 273 -5.35 2.71 -18.54
CA GLU A 273 -4.40 2.11 -19.47
C GLU A 273 -3.69 0.92 -18.81
N LEU A 274 -3.67 -0.19 -19.52
CA LEU A 274 -2.94 -1.40 -19.22
C LEU A 274 -1.82 -1.52 -20.24
N ASN A 275 -0.58 -1.42 -19.84
CA ASN A 275 0.58 -1.54 -20.72
C ASN A 275 1.69 -2.39 -20.08
N ASP A 276 2.75 -2.65 -20.82
CA ASP A 276 3.87 -3.46 -20.33
C ASP A 276 4.55 -2.81 -19.11
N ASP A 277 4.56 -1.46 -19.02
CA ASP A 277 5.20 -0.74 -17.93
C ASP A 277 4.40 -0.78 -16.62
N ASN A 278 3.06 -0.81 -16.69
CA ASN A 278 2.20 -0.96 -15.52
C ASN A 278 1.74 -2.39 -15.28
N MET A 279 2.57 -3.33 -15.76
CA MET A 279 2.55 -4.74 -15.41
C MET A 279 1.34 -5.53 -15.88
N TRP A 280 0.86 -5.21 -17.05
CA TRP A 280 -0.02 -6.11 -17.72
C TRP A 280 0.75 -7.37 -18.11
N LEU A 281 0.45 -8.48 -17.46
CA LEU A 281 0.98 -9.79 -17.83
C LEU A 281 0.36 -10.18 -19.16
N GLY A 282 1.10 -9.92 -20.24
CA GLY A 282 0.63 -10.21 -21.58
C GLY A 282 0.47 -11.70 -21.80
N ILE A 283 -0.51 -12.04 -22.62
CA ILE A 283 -0.71 -13.40 -23.09
C ILE A 283 0.13 -13.55 -24.34
N GLU A 284 1.09 -14.45 -24.32
CA GLU A 284 1.76 -14.94 -25.50
C GLU A 284 1.14 -16.28 -25.88
N GLY A 285 0.46 -16.31 -27.00
CA GLY A 285 -0.15 -17.50 -27.61
C GLY A 285 -0.07 -17.41 -29.11
N PRO A 286 -0.61 -18.39 -29.88
CA PRO A 286 -0.75 -18.25 -31.32
C PRO A 286 -1.42 -16.92 -31.68
N ALA A 287 -0.88 -16.20 -32.67
CA ALA A 287 -1.18 -14.79 -32.96
C ALA A 287 -2.69 -14.42 -32.94
N GLY A 288 -3.59 -15.33 -33.28
CA GLY A 288 -5.05 -15.09 -33.23
C GLY A 288 -5.66 -15.17 -31.82
N SER A 289 -5.07 -15.91 -30.89
CA SER A 289 -5.60 -16.06 -29.54
C SER A 289 -5.20 -14.89 -28.62
N VAL A 290 -4.05 -14.29 -28.88
CA VAL A 290 -3.55 -13.14 -28.11
C VAL A 290 -4.43 -11.90 -28.33
N THR A 291 -4.80 -11.62 -29.56
CA THR A 291 -5.68 -10.49 -29.91
C THR A 291 -7.03 -10.59 -29.21
N VAL A 292 -7.67 -11.74 -29.29
CA VAL A 292 -8.98 -11.99 -28.63
C VAL A 292 -8.90 -11.83 -27.13
N ALA A 293 -7.80 -12.23 -26.52
CA ALA A 293 -7.64 -12.09 -25.08
C ALA A 293 -7.41 -10.64 -24.64
N ALA A 294 -6.65 -9.85 -25.39
CA ALA A 294 -6.45 -8.43 -25.07
C ALA A 294 -7.73 -7.61 -25.22
N GLU A 295 -8.53 -7.89 -26.27
CA GLU A 295 -9.86 -7.30 -26.42
C GLU A 295 -10.80 -7.70 -25.29
N ALA A 296 -10.83 -9.00 -24.91
CA ALA A 296 -11.65 -9.52 -23.84
C ALA A 296 -11.25 -8.90 -22.48
N VAL A 297 -9.96 -8.68 -22.22
CA VAL A 297 -9.50 -7.98 -21.03
C VAL A 297 -10.00 -6.53 -21.01
N ALA A 298 -9.81 -5.78 -22.11
CA ALA A 298 -10.26 -4.39 -22.18
C ALA A 298 -11.78 -4.28 -21.94
N GLU A 299 -12.56 -5.14 -22.59
CA GLU A 299 -14.02 -5.18 -22.44
C GLU A 299 -14.43 -5.58 -21.03
N THR A 300 -13.88 -6.66 -20.50
CA THR A 300 -14.25 -7.17 -19.16
C THR A 300 -13.93 -6.17 -18.06
N VAL A 301 -12.74 -5.58 -18.08
CA VAL A 301 -12.34 -4.57 -17.07
C VAL A 301 -13.21 -3.34 -17.20
N TYR A 302 -13.52 -2.89 -18.43
CA TYR A 302 -14.42 -1.75 -18.65
C TYR A 302 -15.83 -2.04 -18.12
N GLU A 303 -16.42 -3.19 -18.45
CA GLU A 303 -17.75 -3.58 -17.97
C GLU A 303 -17.81 -3.64 -16.43
N GLN A 304 -16.73 -4.07 -15.80
CA GLN A 304 -16.63 -4.09 -14.35
C GLN A 304 -16.49 -2.70 -13.71
N LEU A 305 -15.90 -1.73 -14.41
CA LEU A 305 -15.59 -0.40 -13.84
C LEU A 305 -16.57 0.70 -14.25
N LYS A 306 -17.26 0.55 -15.38
CA LYS A 306 -18.21 1.56 -15.88
C LYS A 306 -19.35 1.81 -14.88
N ASN A 307 -19.88 3.04 -14.87
CA ASN A 307 -20.97 3.47 -14.00
C ASN A 307 -20.67 3.31 -12.50
N LYS A 308 -19.40 3.39 -12.11
CA LYS A 308 -18.96 3.33 -10.71
C LYS A 308 -18.21 4.60 -10.33
N PRO A 309 -18.90 5.74 -10.17
CA PRO A 309 -18.27 6.97 -9.78
C PRO A 309 -17.64 6.87 -8.40
N ILE A 310 -16.47 7.48 -8.22
CA ILE A 310 -15.75 7.56 -6.95
C ILE A 310 -15.48 9.02 -6.64
N TYR A 311 -15.96 9.48 -5.49
CA TYR A 311 -15.67 10.82 -4.97
C TYR A 311 -14.42 10.78 -4.09
N LYS A 312 -13.51 11.73 -4.31
CA LYS A 312 -12.43 12.00 -3.36
C LYS A 312 -13.03 12.47 -2.05
N PHE A 313 -12.57 11.90 -0.94
CA PHE A 313 -13.01 12.31 0.39
C PHE A 313 -11.93 12.11 1.44
N SER A 314 -12.07 12.79 2.57
CA SER A 314 -11.31 12.52 3.79
C SER A 314 -12.16 12.83 5.02
N GLY A 315 -12.00 12.04 6.07
CA GLY A 315 -12.73 12.25 7.31
C GLY A 315 -12.34 11.30 8.43
N ASP A 316 -12.73 11.68 9.64
CA ASP A 316 -12.54 10.91 10.86
C ASP A 316 -13.87 10.40 11.40
N LEU A 317 -13.90 9.12 11.70
CA LEU A 317 -15.02 8.42 12.34
C LEU A 317 -14.63 7.98 13.75
N PRO A 318 -15.59 7.78 14.66
CA PRO A 318 -15.36 6.95 15.83
C PRO A 318 -14.75 5.60 15.42
N ALA A 319 -13.89 5.01 16.27
CA ALA A 319 -13.21 3.77 15.93
C ALA A 319 -14.19 2.71 15.42
N ASP A 320 -14.02 2.29 14.17
CA ASP A 320 -14.88 1.29 13.53
C ASP A 320 -14.05 0.11 13.01
N PRO A 321 -14.00 -0.99 13.77
CA PRO A 321 -13.20 -2.15 13.40
C PRO A 321 -13.79 -2.95 12.21
N ARG A 322 -14.98 -2.62 11.74
CA ARG A 322 -15.61 -3.25 10.59
C ARG A 322 -14.98 -2.85 9.28
N LEU A 323 -14.46 -1.60 9.22
CA LEU A 323 -13.87 -1.03 8.02
C LEU A 323 -12.50 -1.63 7.70
N ASP A 324 -12.23 -1.73 6.41
CA ASP A 324 -10.91 -2.10 5.89
C ASP A 324 -10.58 -1.30 4.63
N ILE A 325 -9.32 -1.36 4.23
CA ILE A 325 -8.88 -0.82 2.94
C ILE A 325 -9.67 -1.47 1.80
N PHE A 326 -9.96 -0.70 0.75
CA PHE A 326 -10.75 -1.08 -0.42
C PHE A 326 -12.24 -1.39 -0.15
N ASP A 327 -12.76 -1.10 1.04
CA ASP A 327 -14.21 -1.13 1.24
C ASP A 327 -14.89 -0.06 0.39
N LYS A 328 -15.95 -0.46 -0.32
CA LYS A 328 -16.83 0.45 -1.05
C LYS A 328 -17.80 1.11 -0.07
N VAL A 329 -17.82 2.43 -0.04
CA VAL A 329 -18.60 3.20 0.95
C VAL A 329 -19.52 4.21 0.28
N ILE A 330 -20.62 4.52 0.95
CA ILE A 330 -21.38 5.75 0.72
C ILE A 330 -21.00 6.73 1.82
N VAL A 331 -20.34 7.82 1.43
CA VAL A 331 -20.05 8.93 2.31
C VAL A 331 -21.28 9.83 2.37
N LYS A 332 -21.80 10.09 3.56
CA LYS A 332 -22.94 10.99 3.75
C LYS A 332 -22.50 12.23 4.47
N ASP A 333 -22.70 13.39 3.84
CA ASP A 333 -22.36 14.69 4.42
C ASP A 333 -23.39 15.14 5.46
N ILE A 334 -23.12 16.27 6.13
CA ILE A 334 -24.01 16.84 7.15
C ILE A 334 -25.38 17.25 6.60
N ASN A 335 -25.50 17.45 5.28
CA ASN A 335 -26.75 17.80 4.61
C ASN A 335 -27.52 16.56 4.13
N GLY A 336 -26.98 15.37 4.41
CA GLY A 336 -27.58 14.10 3.99
C GLY A 336 -27.33 13.72 2.53
N ARG A 337 -26.44 14.42 1.80
CA ARG A 337 -26.06 14.06 0.44
C ARG A 337 -25.13 12.85 0.46
N GLU A 338 -25.31 11.99 -0.51
CA GLU A 338 -24.62 10.71 -0.61
C GLU A 338 -23.58 10.74 -1.74
N TYR A 339 -22.38 10.27 -1.42
CA TYR A 339 -21.23 10.27 -2.33
C TYR A 339 -20.61 8.86 -2.33
N PRO A 340 -20.81 8.07 -3.40
CA PRO A 340 -20.17 6.77 -3.51
C PRO A 340 -18.65 6.91 -3.61
N SER A 341 -17.94 6.09 -2.85
CA SER A 341 -16.49 6.13 -2.81
C SER A 341 -15.89 4.77 -2.41
N ILE A 342 -14.57 4.71 -2.32
CA ILE A 342 -13.78 3.56 -1.90
C ILE A 342 -12.69 4.04 -0.94
N ILE A 343 -12.39 3.27 0.09
CA ILE A 343 -11.34 3.58 1.06
C ILE A 343 -9.98 3.20 0.46
N THR A 344 -9.10 4.17 0.23
CA THR A 344 -7.70 3.96 -0.20
C THR A 344 -6.68 4.47 0.80
N ASP A 345 -7.14 5.27 1.76
CA ASP A 345 -6.43 5.71 2.95
C ASP A 345 -7.17 5.22 4.18
N TYR A 346 -6.50 4.45 5.01
CA TYR A 346 -7.08 3.82 6.18
C TYR A 346 -6.12 3.90 7.36
N LYS A 347 -6.62 4.38 8.51
CA LYS A 347 -5.89 4.35 9.77
C LYS A 347 -6.87 4.12 10.91
N PHE A 348 -6.79 2.97 11.51
CA PHE A 348 -7.56 2.58 12.68
C PHE A 348 -6.70 2.71 13.95
N VAL A 349 -7.19 3.46 14.93
CA VAL A 349 -6.60 3.58 16.26
C VAL A 349 -7.53 2.93 17.26
N PHE A 350 -7.09 1.92 17.98
CA PHE A 350 -7.94 1.08 18.82
C PHE A 350 -8.71 1.84 19.91
N SER A 351 -8.10 2.83 20.52
CA SER A 351 -8.71 3.63 21.60
C SER A 351 -9.19 4.99 21.14
N GLY A 352 -9.45 5.19 19.85
CA GLY A 352 -9.69 6.55 19.38
C GLY A 352 -10.62 6.63 18.18
N LYS A 353 -10.03 6.71 17.01
CA LYS A 353 -10.74 7.02 15.77
C LYS A 353 -10.29 6.13 14.62
N THR A 354 -11.12 6.09 13.58
CA THR A 354 -10.76 5.60 12.26
C THR A 354 -10.68 6.80 11.30
N SER A 355 -9.51 7.08 10.77
CA SER A 355 -9.31 8.06 9.71
C SER A 355 -9.36 7.34 8.38
N ILE A 356 -10.17 7.82 7.45
CA ILE A 356 -10.34 7.22 6.13
C ILE A 356 -10.44 8.26 5.04
N GLY A 357 -10.09 7.87 3.86
CA GLY A 357 -10.16 8.72 2.69
C GLY A 357 -9.84 8.01 1.39
N ASN A 358 -9.82 8.78 0.34
CA ASN A 358 -9.16 8.43 -0.89
C ASN A 358 -8.59 9.68 -1.56
N SER A 359 -7.51 9.48 -2.33
CA SER A 359 -6.76 10.54 -2.98
C SER A 359 -6.99 10.62 -4.48
N VAL A 360 -8.03 9.97 -5.03
CA VAL A 360 -8.31 9.95 -6.47
C VAL A 360 -8.41 11.38 -7.04
N GLU A 361 -7.75 11.62 -8.18
CA GLU A 361 -7.75 12.92 -8.86
C GLU A 361 -8.42 12.83 -10.23
N SER A 362 -9.17 13.86 -10.57
CA SER A 362 -9.93 13.93 -11.85
C SER A 362 -9.07 14.23 -13.07
N SER A 363 -7.76 14.44 -12.91
CA SER A 363 -6.89 15.03 -13.91
C SER A 363 -6.19 14.07 -14.88
N SER A 364 -6.52 12.78 -14.91
CA SER A 364 -6.00 11.88 -15.94
C SER A 364 -6.84 11.91 -17.19
N SER A 365 -6.90 13.07 -17.87
CA SER A 365 -7.42 13.15 -19.23
C SER A 365 -6.34 12.64 -20.20
N TYR A 366 -6.43 11.39 -20.60
CA TYR A 366 -5.70 10.95 -21.78
C TYR A 366 -6.34 11.58 -23.03
N ASN A 367 -5.58 12.42 -23.72
CA ASN A 367 -6.01 12.96 -25.00
C ASN A 367 -6.10 11.82 -26.00
N THR A 368 -7.31 11.56 -26.48
CA THR A 368 -7.62 10.57 -27.51
C THR A 368 -7.25 11.10 -28.90
N SER A 369 -6.03 11.51 -29.13
CA SER A 369 -5.56 11.77 -30.50
C SER A 369 -4.98 10.54 -31.18
N ASP A 370 -4.95 9.38 -30.51
CA ASP A 370 -4.60 8.11 -31.16
C ASP A 370 -5.85 7.25 -31.38
N SER A 371 -6.26 7.32 -32.60
CA SER A 371 -7.34 6.65 -33.27
C SER A 371 -7.31 5.14 -33.20
N GLY A 372 -8.47 4.58 -33.19
CA GLY A 372 -8.91 3.21 -33.21
C GLY A 372 -8.16 2.19 -34.07
N PRO A 373 -8.66 0.95 -34.18
CA PRO A 373 -7.94 -0.19 -34.74
C PRO A 373 -7.46 0.11 -36.14
N SER A 374 -6.17 -0.05 -36.40
CA SER A 374 -5.55 0.03 -37.72
C SER A 374 -6.05 -1.09 -38.64
N GLY A 375 -7.23 -0.89 -39.17
CA GLY A 375 -7.64 -1.49 -40.41
C GLY A 375 -7.09 -0.63 -41.55
N SER A 376 -6.16 -1.17 -42.32
CA SER A 376 -5.52 -0.61 -43.49
C SER A 376 -6.45 0.14 -44.42
N SER A 377 -6.18 1.44 -44.67
CA SER A 377 -6.13 2.01 -46.04
C SER A 377 -5.67 3.47 -46.01
N PRO A 378 -4.79 3.88 -46.93
CA PRO A 378 -4.31 5.24 -46.99
C PRO A 378 -5.26 6.15 -47.80
N SER A 379 -5.55 7.33 -47.30
CA SER A 379 -5.98 8.45 -48.15
C SER A 379 -5.56 9.79 -47.54
N PRO A 380 -5.09 10.70 -48.37
CA PRO A 380 -4.40 11.90 -47.93
C PRO A 380 -5.33 13.09 -47.78
N GLY A 381 -5.07 13.94 -46.84
CA GLY A 381 -5.61 15.30 -46.92
C GLY A 381 -6.01 15.96 -45.62
N GLY A 382 -5.14 16.80 -45.12
CA GLY A 382 -5.56 18.14 -44.72
C GLY A 382 -6.01 18.43 -43.30
N GLY A 383 -5.15 19.06 -42.49
CA GLY A 383 -5.61 20.25 -41.77
C GLY A 383 -5.57 20.21 -40.23
N GLY A 384 -4.53 20.75 -39.64
CA GLY A 384 -4.66 21.60 -38.48
C GLY A 384 -4.64 20.94 -37.10
N GLY A 385 -3.57 20.21 -36.76
CA GLY A 385 -3.21 19.94 -35.38
C GLY A 385 -2.13 20.92 -34.94
N GLY A 386 -2.43 21.80 -33.99
CA GLY A 386 -1.40 22.63 -33.36
C GLY A 386 -0.38 21.73 -32.68
N THR A 387 0.83 21.70 -33.22
CA THR A 387 1.98 21.08 -32.58
C THR A 387 2.22 21.80 -31.25
N ILE A 388 2.14 21.11 -30.14
CA ILE A 388 2.67 21.64 -28.87
C ILE A 388 4.18 21.63 -29.04
N ASP A 389 4.77 22.82 -29.18
CA ASP A 389 6.22 22.96 -29.13
C ASP A 389 6.69 22.58 -27.74
N VAL A 390 7.50 21.55 -27.65
CA VAL A 390 8.09 21.05 -26.40
C VAL A 390 9.56 21.41 -26.43
N ASP A 391 10.00 22.18 -25.44
CA ASP A 391 11.39 22.60 -25.33
C ASP A 391 12.33 21.42 -25.11
N SER A 392 13.36 21.32 -25.91
CA SER A 392 14.42 20.30 -25.77
C SER A 392 15.49 20.70 -24.77
N GLU A 393 15.47 21.93 -24.24
CA GLU A 393 16.38 22.46 -23.25
C GLU A 393 15.62 23.27 -22.18
N LEU A 394 16.21 23.41 -20.98
CA LEU A 394 15.63 24.23 -19.92
C LEU A 394 15.78 25.73 -20.29
N SER A 395 14.67 26.46 -20.21
CA SER A 395 14.63 27.91 -20.45
C SER A 395 13.94 28.62 -19.28
N ALA A 396 14.51 29.74 -18.87
CA ALA A 396 13.92 30.59 -17.82
C ALA A 396 12.79 31.50 -18.36
N THR A 397 12.61 31.56 -19.69
CA THR A 397 11.68 32.48 -20.36
C THR A 397 10.62 31.79 -21.21
N SER A 398 10.79 30.51 -21.53
CA SER A 398 9.79 29.72 -22.25
C SER A 398 8.65 29.29 -21.35
N THR A 399 7.42 29.33 -21.89
CA THR A 399 6.21 28.82 -21.25
C THR A 399 5.82 27.45 -21.80
N ASN A 400 6.60 26.88 -22.71
CA ASN A 400 6.35 25.56 -23.29
C ASN A 400 6.66 24.43 -22.31
N PRO A 401 6.02 23.26 -22.41
CA PRO A 401 6.45 22.06 -21.70
C PRO A 401 7.88 21.70 -22.06
N VAL A 402 8.62 21.15 -21.09
CA VAL A 402 10.00 20.72 -21.27
C VAL A 402 10.08 19.20 -21.39
N GLN A 403 10.90 18.69 -22.32
CA GLN A 403 11.14 17.25 -22.42
C GLN A 403 11.76 16.71 -21.15
N ASN A 404 11.29 15.56 -20.70
CA ASN A 404 11.82 14.87 -19.50
C ASN A 404 13.34 14.65 -19.60
N LYS A 405 13.85 14.34 -20.79
CA LYS A 405 15.27 14.20 -21.08
C LYS A 405 16.07 15.48 -20.77
N ALA A 406 15.53 16.67 -21.07
CA ALA A 406 16.17 17.94 -20.79
C ALA A 406 16.26 18.19 -19.28
N VAL A 407 15.21 17.86 -18.52
CA VAL A 407 15.21 17.95 -17.05
C VAL A 407 16.21 16.98 -16.44
N THR A 408 16.22 15.72 -16.89
CA THR A 408 17.17 14.70 -16.42
C THR A 408 18.63 15.11 -16.69
N SER A 409 18.92 15.62 -17.89
CA SER A 409 20.27 16.09 -18.25
C SER A 409 20.71 17.31 -17.42
N ALA A 410 19.80 18.23 -17.14
CA ALA A 410 20.09 19.40 -16.31
C ALA A 410 20.30 19.02 -14.83
N LEU A 411 19.53 18.06 -14.30
CA LEU A 411 19.74 17.53 -12.95
C LEU A 411 21.05 16.76 -12.82
N ALA A 412 21.41 15.96 -13.82
CA ALA A 412 22.68 15.23 -13.84
C ALA A 412 23.89 16.17 -13.79
N GLY A 413 23.76 17.39 -14.35
CA GLY A 413 24.77 18.43 -14.26
C GLY A 413 24.79 19.24 -12.96
N LYS A 414 23.74 19.10 -12.11
CA LYS A 414 23.61 19.90 -10.87
C LYS A 414 23.92 19.12 -9.59
N ALA A 415 23.70 17.82 -9.57
CA ALA A 415 23.99 16.97 -8.44
C ALA A 415 25.20 16.10 -8.74
N SER A 416 26.37 16.49 -8.25
CA SER A 416 27.51 15.58 -8.19
C SER A 416 27.17 14.43 -7.24
N THR A 417 27.05 13.21 -7.76
CA THR A 417 26.91 12.00 -6.94
C THR A 417 28.25 11.57 -6.32
N ALA A 418 29.32 12.33 -6.58
CA ALA A 418 30.61 12.08 -5.99
C ALA A 418 30.59 12.32 -4.47
N THR A 419 31.28 11.47 -3.73
CA THR A 419 31.51 11.69 -2.31
C THR A 419 32.36 12.97 -2.12
N ALA A 420 31.90 13.87 -1.25
CA ALA A 420 32.67 15.06 -0.92
C ALA A 420 33.98 14.66 -0.23
N THR A 421 35.07 15.32 -0.60
CA THR A 421 36.37 15.23 0.06
C THR A 421 36.76 16.60 0.64
N GLN A 422 37.82 16.67 1.44
CA GLN A 422 38.32 17.96 1.99
C GLN A 422 38.85 18.92 0.92
N SER A 423 39.10 18.43 -0.30
CA SER A 423 39.62 19.20 -1.43
C SER A 423 38.64 19.37 -2.59
N ALA A 424 37.55 18.58 -2.63
CA ALA A 424 36.58 18.64 -3.71
C ALA A 424 35.13 18.56 -3.16
N ALA A 425 34.26 19.44 -3.67
CA ALA A 425 32.85 19.44 -3.36
C ALA A 425 32.15 18.24 -4.04
N GLY A 426 31.30 17.55 -3.29
CA GLY A 426 30.38 16.51 -3.75
C GLY A 426 28.96 16.86 -3.37
N LEU A 427 28.26 15.99 -2.63
CA LEU A 427 26.92 16.25 -2.07
C LEU A 427 26.91 17.33 -0.98
N MET A 428 28.09 17.70 -0.46
CA MET A 428 28.31 18.86 0.41
C MET A 428 29.54 19.64 -0.05
N SER A 429 29.73 20.86 0.45
CA SER A 429 30.92 21.63 0.13
C SER A 429 32.18 20.98 0.74
N ALA A 430 33.35 21.20 0.10
CA ALA A 430 34.63 20.75 0.66
C ALA A 430 34.90 21.36 2.04
N THR A 431 34.47 22.62 2.26
CA THR A 431 34.58 23.31 3.54
C THR A 431 33.73 22.65 4.64
N ASP A 432 32.50 22.25 4.32
CA ASP A 432 31.64 21.58 5.30
C ASP A 432 32.11 20.15 5.57
N LYS A 433 32.66 19.46 4.57
CA LYS A 433 33.32 18.16 4.76
C LYS A 433 34.52 18.27 5.72
N THR A 434 35.35 19.31 5.55
CA THR A 434 36.49 19.57 6.45
C THR A 434 36.00 19.81 7.89
N LYS A 435 34.93 20.60 8.08
CA LYS A 435 34.34 20.82 9.41
C LYS A 435 33.78 19.53 10.01
N LEU A 436 33.12 18.73 9.21
CA LEU A 436 32.53 17.45 9.66
C LEU A 436 33.60 16.45 10.10
N ASP A 437 34.68 16.35 9.32
CA ASP A 437 35.81 15.48 9.65
C ASP A 437 36.53 15.93 10.93
N ALA A 438 36.69 17.22 11.13
CA ALA A 438 37.26 17.78 12.35
C ALA A 438 36.40 17.51 13.59
N LEU A 439 35.06 17.39 13.42
CA LEU A 439 34.15 16.96 14.49
C LEU A 439 34.29 15.46 14.80
N ALA A 440 34.52 14.63 13.78
CA ALA A 440 34.69 13.18 13.93
C ALA A 440 36.02 12.78 14.57
N GLU A 441 37.08 13.61 14.35
CA GLU A 441 38.42 13.36 14.91
C GLU A 441 38.64 13.87 16.36
N GLY A 442 37.56 14.25 17.06
CA GLY A 442 37.61 14.64 18.48
C GLY A 442 37.19 16.07 18.75
N GLY A 443 36.37 16.63 17.87
CA GLY A 443 35.80 17.97 17.99
C GLY A 443 34.91 18.12 19.20
N GLY A 444 35.50 18.40 20.35
CA GLY A 444 34.99 19.39 21.26
C GLY A 444 33.76 19.06 22.07
N VAL A 445 33.48 17.81 22.41
CA VAL A 445 32.72 17.53 23.63
C VAL A 445 33.74 17.09 24.69
N THR A 446 34.23 18.06 25.45
CA THR A 446 35.01 17.76 26.65
C THR A 446 34.01 17.23 27.67
N TYR A 447 33.91 15.91 27.79
CA TYR A 447 33.21 15.34 28.92
C TYR A 447 33.97 15.70 30.19
N MET A 448 33.26 16.22 31.17
CA MET A 448 33.82 16.46 32.49
C MET A 448 34.34 15.13 33.04
N SER A 449 35.55 15.09 33.51
CA SER A 449 36.11 13.89 34.10
C SER A 449 35.37 13.54 35.41
N ALA A 450 35.47 12.32 35.83
CA ALA A 450 34.86 11.87 37.12
C ALA A 450 35.38 12.71 38.31
N ASP A 451 36.66 13.14 38.25
CA ASP A 451 37.26 13.98 39.27
C ASP A 451 36.73 15.41 39.29
N GLU A 452 36.46 15.98 38.12
CA GLU A 452 35.82 17.30 37.98
C GLU A 452 34.35 17.26 38.48
N MET A 453 33.62 16.19 38.18
CA MET A 453 32.26 15.99 38.71
C MET A 453 32.28 15.82 40.24
N GLN A 454 33.24 15.06 40.79
CA GLN A 454 33.39 14.88 42.21
C GLN A 454 33.74 16.20 42.92
N ALA A 455 34.63 17.02 42.32
CA ALA A 455 34.98 18.32 42.87
C ALA A 455 33.81 19.30 42.95
N ILE A 456 32.87 19.24 41.98
CA ILE A 456 31.61 20.04 42.01
C ILE A 456 30.67 19.52 43.10
N TRP A 457 30.62 18.20 43.29
CA TRP A 457 29.77 17.59 44.31
C TRP A 457 30.27 17.89 45.74
N ASP A 458 31.58 17.88 45.94
CA ASP A 458 32.20 18.16 47.24
C ASP A 458 32.20 19.66 47.59
N ALA A 459 31.92 20.53 46.60
CA ALA A 459 31.87 22.00 46.77
C ALA A 459 30.45 22.56 47.09
N ASN A 460 29.41 21.70 47.08
CA ASN A 460 28.01 22.00 47.41
C ASN A 460 27.60 21.24 48.70
#